data_41dad6f41f388b10ed022b1b106c228a
#
_entry.id   41dad6f41f388b10ed022b1b106c228a
#
_cell.length_a   1.000
_cell.length_b   1.000
_cell.length_c   1.000
_cell.angle_alpha   90.00
_cell.angle_beta   90.00
_cell.angle_gamma   90.00
#
_symmetry.space_group_name_H-M   'P 1'
#
loop_
_entity.id
_entity.type
_entity.pdbx_description
1 polymer ?
#
loop_
_entity_poly.entity_id
_entity_poly.type
_entity_poly.pdbx_seq_one_letter_code
_entity_poly.pdbx_strand_id
1 'polypeptide(L)'
;MEGYILLAIGIALILIAIVTFFIKNNVYKNGIRVKGKVLELKKSDEAILDDFNQVVFLTLYKQVIEFKTKENEKIVFLHDSGSKYNNLKVGDEITIIYNEKNSDEFYVDDKVEVFRLPITLFITAILFLVFSFTLFLM
;
A
#
# COMPACT_ATOMS: atom_id res chain seq x y z
N MET A 1 -2.45 -11.20 32.50
CA MET A 1 -2.92 -12.01 31.35
C MET A 1 -3.07 -11.16 30.08
N GLU A 2 -3.88 -10.14 30.15
CA GLU A 2 -4.13 -9.28 28.99
C GLU A 2 -2.87 -8.61 28.46
N GLY A 3 -2.00 -8.15 29.34
CA GLY A 3 -0.73 -7.54 28.94
C GLY A 3 0.19 -8.48 28.16
N TYR A 4 0.21 -9.76 28.49
CA TYR A 4 1.03 -10.75 27.78
C TYR A 4 0.47 -11.04 26.39
N ILE A 5 -0.84 -11.04 26.24
CA ILE A 5 -1.50 -11.23 24.94
C ILE A 5 -1.15 -10.07 24.03
N LEU A 6 -1.27 -8.83 24.51
CA LEU A 6 -0.91 -7.63 23.75
C LEU A 6 0.58 -7.61 23.39
N LEU A 7 1.43 -8.03 24.32
CA LEU A 7 2.87 -8.14 24.06
C LEU A 7 3.17 -9.13 22.94
N ALA A 8 2.53 -10.31 22.99
CA ALA A 8 2.71 -11.34 21.95
C ALA A 8 2.24 -10.84 20.58
N ILE A 9 1.11 -10.15 20.52
CA ILE A 9 0.59 -9.56 19.28
C ILE A 9 1.56 -8.51 18.74
N GLY A 10 2.05 -7.63 19.61
CA GLY A 10 3.02 -6.60 19.24
C GLY A 10 4.30 -7.18 18.65
N ILE A 11 4.85 -8.20 19.27
CA ILE A 11 6.06 -8.89 18.79
C ILE A 11 5.79 -9.56 17.43
N ALA A 12 4.67 -10.26 17.29
CA ALA A 12 4.28 -10.89 16.03
C ALA A 12 4.17 -9.87 14.90
N LEU A 13 3.55 -8.71 15.17
CA LEU A 13 3.42 -7.63 14.19
C LEU A 13 4.78 -7.05 13.78
N ILE A 14 5.71 -6.91 14.72
CA ILE A 14 7.08 -6.45 14.41
C ILE A 14 7.77 -7.42 13.46
N LEU A 15 7.69 -8.73 13.74
CA LEU A 15 8.30 -9.74 12.88
C LEU A 15 7.71 -9.71 11.47
N ILE A 16 6.40 -9.61 11.36
CA ILE A 16 5.71 -9.50 10.06
C ILE A 16 6.14 -8.21 9.35
N ALA A 17 6.24 -7.09 10.06
CA ALA A 17 6.68 -5.82 9.49
C ALA A 17 8.10 -5.91 8.93
N ILE A 18 9.02 -6.54 9.65
CA ILE A 18 10.42 -6.71 9.23
C ILE A 18 10.48 -7.57 7.96
N VAL A 19 9.81 -8.72 7.95
CA VAL A 19 9.80 -9.62 6.79
C VAL A 19 9.20 -8.91 5.58
N THR A 20 8.06 -8.23 5.74
CA THR A 20 7.41 -7.50 4.66
C THR A 20 8.30 -6.38 4.12
N PHE A 21 8.99 -5.67 5.02
CA PHE A 21 9.93 -4.61 4.64
C PHE A 21 11.05 -5.16 3.76
N PHE A 22 11.67 -6.27 4.14
CA PHE A 22 12.76 -6.85 3.37
C PHE A 22 12.30 -7.31 1.99
N ILE A 23 11.13 -7.93 1.89
CA ILE A 23 10.57 -8.38 0.62
C ILE A 23 10.34 -7.18 -0.30
N LYS A 24 9.68 -6.15 0.19
CA LYS A 24 9.39 -4.94 -0.61
C LYS A 24 10.63 -4.15 -0.95
N ASN A 25 11.58 -4.05 -0.04
CA ASN A 25 12.84 -3.36 -0.27
C ASN A 25 13.65 -4.06 -1.37
N ASN A 26 13.64 -5.39 -1.42
CA ASN A 26 14.30 -6.15 -2.47
C ASN A 26 13.70 -5.82 -3.85
N VAL A 27 12.38 -5.80 -3.97
CA VAL A 27 11.71 -5.41 -5.21
C VAL A 27 12.00 -3.96 -5.57
N TYR A 28 11.95 -3.05 -4.60
CA TYR A 28 12.20 -1.63 -4.82
C TYR A 28 13.62 -1.36 -5.34
N LYS A 29 14.62 -2.04 -4.79
CA LYS A 29 16.02 -1.84 -5.19
C LYS A 29 16.40 -2.63 -6.45
N ASN A 30 15.96 -3.87 -6.56
CA ASN A 30 16.42 -4.81 -7.58
C ASN A 30 15.36 -5.12 -8.65
N GLY A 31 14.15 -4.64 -8.49
CA GLY A 31 13.08 -4.85 -9.46
C GLY A 31 13.32 -4.11 -10.77
N ILE A 32 12.57 -4.49 -11.77
CA ILE A 32 12.63 -3.90 -13.10
C ILE A 32 11.62 -2.78 -13.19
N ARG A 33 12.06 -1.60 -13.65
CA ARG A 33 11.22 -0.44 -13.85
C ARG A 33 10.79 -0.34 -15.30
N VAL A 34 9.47 -0.22 -15.51
CA VAL A 34 8.86 -0.06 -16.83
C VAL A 34 7.82 1.06 -16.77
N LYS A 35 7.49 1.61 -17.92
CA LYS A 35 6.42 2.60 -18.04
C LYS A 35 5.08 1.90 -18.19
N GLY A 36 4.17 2.18 -17.25
CA GLY A 36 2.78 1.81 -17.38
C GLY A 36 1.97 2.96 -17.96
N LYS A 37 0.81 2.65 -18.50
CA LYS A 37 -0.08 3.62 -19.12
C LYS A 37 -1.46 3.55 -18.50
N VAL A 38 -2.04 4.70 -18.22
CA VAL A 38 -3.41 4.79 -17.73
C VAL A 38 -4.36 4.55 -18.90
N LEU A 39 -5.12 3.46 -18.85
CA LEU A 39 -6.07 3.10 -19.87
C LEU A 39 -7.44 3.70 -19.66
N GLU A 40 -7.88 3.77 -18.39
CA GLU A 40 -9.22 4.16 -18.02
C GLU A 40 -9.22 4.73 -16.61
N LEU A 41 -10.15 5.65 -16.35
CA LEU A 41 -10.43 6.13 -15.00
C LEU A 41 -11.79 5.60 -14.56
N LYS A 42 -11.83 4.91 -13.42
CA LYS A 42 -13.07 4.43 -12.81
C LYS A 42 -13.47 5.36 -11.68
N LYS A 43 -14.67 5.89 -11.78
CA LYS A 43 -15.23 6.75 -10.76
C LYS A 43 -15.80 5.92 -9.61
N SER A 44 -15.46 6.30 -8.38
CA SER A 44 -15.96 5.68 -7.17
C SER A 44 -16.45 6.76 -6.21
N ASP A 45 -17.69 6.63 -5.75
CA ASP A 45 -18.24 7.53 -4.75
C ASP A 45 -18.13 6.86 -3.38
N GLU A 46 -17.46 7.52 -2.44
CA GLU A 46 -17.32 7.03 -1.08
C GLU A 46 -18.10 7.93 -0.13
N ALA A 47 -18.89 7.31 0.75
CA ALA A 47 -19.60 8.03 1.80
C ALA A 47 -18.66 8.24 2.99
N ILE A 48 -18.47 9.48 3.39
CA ILE A 48 -17.70 9.85 4.57
C ILE A 48 -18.53 10.72 5.50
N LEU A 49 -18.15 10.78 6.76
CA LEU A 49 -18.76 11.72 7.70
C LEU A 49 -17.96 13.01 7.72
N ASP A 50 -18.65 14.14 7.59
CA ASP A 50 -18.01 15.45 7.74
C ASP A 50 -17.89 15.84 9.23
N ASP A 51 -17.37 17.04 9.51
CA ASP A 51 -17.17 17.55 10.86
C ASP A 51 -18.51 17.73 11.63
N PHE A 52 -19.63 17.75 10.91
CA PHE A 52 -20.97 17.88 11.49
C PHE A 52 -21.73 16.56 11.57
N ASN A 53 -21.03 15.41 11.38
CA ASN A 53 -21.60 14.06 11.36
C ASN A 53 -22.65 13.87 10.24
N GLN A 54 -22.57 14.66 9.18
CA GLN A 54 -23.39 14.49 7.98
C GLN A 54 -22.68 13.57 6.99
N VAL A 55 -23.48 12.76 6.29
CA VAL A 55 -22.94 11.88 5.24
C VAL A 55 -22.66 12.73 3.99
N VAL A 56 -21.40 12.77 3.58
CA VAL A 56 -20.96 13.47 2.38
C VAL A 56 -20.37 12.42 1.42
N PHE A 57 -20.65 12.55 0.14
CA PHE A 57 -20.12 11.66 -0.89
C PHE A 57 -18.86 12.31 -1.50
N LEU A 58 -17.73 11.59 -1.39
CA LEU A 58 -16.48 12.00 -2.01
C LEU A 58 -16.26 11.18 -3.28
N THR A 59 -16.06 11.86 -4.41
CA THR A 59 -15.76 11.21 -5.67
C THR A 59 -14.28 10.96 -5.80
N LEU A 60 -13.89 9.70 -5.91
CA LEU A 60 -12.52 9.26 -6.13
C LEU A 60 -12.41 8.58 -7.50
N TYR A 61 -11.25 8.76 -8.14
CA TYR A 61 -10.95 8.11 -9.41
C TYR A 61 -9.87 7.05 -9.18
N LYS A 62 -10.17 5.82 -9.63
CA LYS A 62 -9.23 4.72 -9.64
C LYS A 62 -8.72 4.55 -11.06
N GLN A 63 -7.42 4.35 -11.20
CA GLN A 63 -6.77 4.22 -12.50
C GLN A 63 -6.67 2.76 -12.90
N VAL A 64 -7.07 2.43 -14.12
CA VAL A 64 -6.77 1.14 -14.75
C VAL A 64 -5.44 1.32 -15.49
N ILE A 65 -4.40 0.63 -15.06
CA ILE A 65 -3.04 0.79 -15.57
C ILE A 65 -2.58 -0.49 -16.23
N GLU A 66 -1.93 -0.35 -17.38
CA GLU A 66 -1.34 -1.46 -18.14
C GLU A 66 0.16 -1.26 -18.24
N PHE A 67 0.91 -2.34 -18.03
CA PHE A 67 2.34 -2.35 -18.33
C PHE A 67 2.73 -3.68 -18.96
N LYS A 68 3.87 -3.68 -19.66
CA LYS A 68 4.44 -4.89 -20.25
C LYS A 68 5.75 -5.24 -19.57
N THR A 69 5.92 -6.53 -19.27
CA THR A 69 7.17 -7.06 -18.74
C THR A 69 8.20 -7.21 -19.85
N LYS A 70 9.44 -7.56 -19.50
CA LYS A 70 10.52 -7.83 -20.46
C LYS A 70 10.15 -8.96 -21.42
N GLU A 71 9.36 -9.94 -20.97
CA GLU A 71 8.91 -11.05 -21.80
C GLU A 71 7.66 -10.71 -22.63
N ASN A 72 7.29 -9.42 -22.73
CA ASN A 72 6.08 -8.94 -23.40
C ASN A 72 4.77 -9.43 -22.78
N GLU A 73 4.80 -9.87 -21.54
CA GLU A 73 3.60 -10.20 -20.80
C GLU A 73 2.87 -8.90 -20.43
N LYS A 74 1.60 -8.83 -20.79
CA LYS A 74 0.77 -7.66 -20.54
C LYS A 74 0.05 -7.82 -19.20
N ILE A 75 0.23 -6.87 -18.29
CA ILE A 75 -0.42 -6.86 -17.00
C ILE A 75 -1.29 -5.62 -16.89
N VAL A 76 -2.55 -5.82 -16.52
CA VAL A 76 -3.53 -4.73 -16.29
C VAL A 76 -4.01 -4.83 -14.86
N PHE A 77 -3.99 -3.72 -14.15
CA PHE A 77 -4.42 -3.69 -12.75
C PHE A 77 -5.17 -2.40 -12.43
N LEU A 78 -5.96 -2.46 -11.36
CA LEU A 78 -6.67 -1.30 -10.82
C LEU A 78 -5.82 -0.67 -9.70
N HIS A 79 -5.43 0.58 -9.89
CA HIS A 79 -4.65 1.34 -8.91
C HIS A 79 -5.57 2.21 -8.06
N ASP A 80 -5.52 2.02 -6.76
CA ASP A 80 -6.33 2.75 -5.79
C ASP A 80 -5.41 3.36 -4.72
N SER A 81 -4.96 4.58 -4.94
CA SER A 81 -4.11 5.31 -4.01
C SER A 81 -4.82 6.51 -3.38
N GLY A 82 -6.15 6.54 -3.44
CA GLY A 82 -6.94 7.66 -2.94
C GLY A 82 -6.75 8.92 -3.78
N SER A 83 -6.69 10.07 -3.12
CA SER A 83 -6.63 11.37 -3.79
C SER A 83 -5.28 11.71 -4.42
N LYS A 84 -4.21 11.00 -4.09
CA LYS A 84 -2.85 11.34 -4.52
C LYS A 84 -2.69 11.39 -6.04
N TYR A 85 -3.34 10.49 -6.77
CA TYR A 85 -3.25 10.39 -8.22
C TYR A 85 -4.54 10.78 -8.94
N ASN A 86 -5.41 11.57 -8.30
CA ASN A 86 -6.65 12.02 -8.93
C ASN A 86 -6.41 12.89 -10.17
N ASN A 87 -5.21 13.44 -10.33
CA ASN A 87 -4.85 14.27 -11.47
C ASN A 87 -4.39 13.48 -12.70
N LEU A 88 -4.24 12.15 -12.57
CA LEU A 88 -3.86 11.32 -13.71
C LEU A 88 -5.01 11.23 -14.71
N LYS A 89 -4.67 11.35 -15.98
CA LYS A 89 -5.61 11.28 -17.11
C LYS A 89 -5.34 10.04 -17.95
N VAL A 90 -6.34 9.62 -18.71
CA VAL A 90 -6.16 8.54 -19.68
C VAL A 90 -5.02 8.90 -20.63
N GLY A 91 -4.10 7.96 -20.83
CA GLY A 91 -2.91 8.15 -21.65
C GLY A 91 -1.66 8.60 -20.89
N ASP A 92 -1.81 9.03 -19.63
CA ASP A 92 -0.66 9.39 -18.80
C ASP A 92 0.19 8.16 -18.49
N GLU A 93 1.49 8.39 -18.36
CA GLU A 93 2.43 7.32 -18.01
C GLU A 93 2.78 7.37 -16.53
N ILE A 94 2.95 6.18 -15.96
CA ILE A 94 3.40 6.01 -14.58
C ILE A 94 4.45 4.90 -14.54
N THR A 95 5.49 5.07 -13.75
CA THR A 95 6.55 4.06 -13.64
C THR A 95 6.10 2.93 -12.71
N ILE A 96 6.24 1.70 -13.18
CA ILE A 96 5.92 0.48 -12.42
C ILE A 96 7.23 -0.26 -12.17
N ILE A 97 7.38 -0.78 -10.96
CA ILE A 97 8.50 -1.66 -10.60
C ILE A 97 7.94 -3.06 -10.32
N TYR A 98 8.54 -4.07 -10.91
CA TYR A 98 8.11 -5.45 -10.70
C TYR A 98 9.27 -6.38 -10.41
N ASN A 99 8.97 -7.50 -9.74
CA ASN A 99 9.95 -8.52 -9.45
C ASN A 99 10.25 -9.33 -10.69
N GLU A 100 11.51 -9.37 -11.11
CA GLU A 100 11.95 -10.11 -12.31
C GLU A 100 11.61 -11.60 -12.24
N LYS A 101 11.67 -12.17 -11.05
CA LYS A 101 11.37 -13.60 -10.83
C LYS A 101 9.89 -13.92 -10.77
N ASN A 102 9.07 -12.92 -10.42
CA ASN A 102 7.62 -13.07 -10.29
C ASN A 102 6.95 -11.75 -10.66
N SER A 103 6.51 -11.65 -11.90
CA SER A 103 5.91 -10.42 -12.43
C SER A 103 4.55 -10.08 -11.81
N ASP A 104 3.93 -11.00 -11.09
CA ASP A 104 2.70 -10.72 -10.34
C ASP A 104 2.97 -9.87 -9.10
N GLU A 105 4.23 -9.79 -8.67
CA GLU A 105 4.65 -8.90 -7.60
C GLU A 105 5.14 -7.58 -8.21
N PHE A 106 4.26 -6.58 -8.22
CA PHE A 106 4.54 -5.27 -8.80
C PHE A 106 3.98 -4.15 -7.94
N TYR A 107 4.58 -2.97 -8.09
CA TYR A 107 4.16 -1.77 -7.36
C TYR A 107 4.33 -0.56 -8.28
N VAL A 108 3.56 0.49 -8.03
CA VAL A 108 3.87 1.81 -8.58
C VAL A 108 5.22 2.26 -7.98
N ASP A 109 6.10 2.82 -8.80
CA ASP A 109 7.43 3.28 -8.35
C ASP A 109 7.29 4.55 -7.49
N ASP A 110 6.73 4.37 -6.30
CA ASP A 110 6.54 5.38 -5.29
C ASP A 110 6.93 4.78 -3.94
N LYS A 111 7.97 5.34 -3.35
CA LYS A 111 8.52 4.85 -2.09
C LYS A 111 7.45 4.77 -0.98
N VAL A 112 6.55 5.76 -0.93
CA VAL A 112 5.47 5.78 0.06
C VAL A 112 4.51 4.61 -0.16
N GLU A 113 4.12 4.32 -1.40
CA GLU A 113 3.22 3.21 -1.70
C GLU A 113 3.87 1.85 -1.45
N VAL A 114 5.12 1.68 -1.86
CA VAL A 114 5.85 0.42 -1.70
C VAL A 114 5.98 0.06 -0.22
N PHE A 115 6.31 1.03 0.62
CA PHE A 115 6.59 0.79 2.03
C PHE A 115 5.43 1.10 2.97
N ARG A 116 4.25 1.44 2.44
CA ARG A 116 3.08 1.78 3.26
C ARG A 116 2.71 0.66 4.23
N LEU A 117 2.60 -0.58 3.75
CA LEU A 117 2.19 -1.71 4.59
C LEU A 117 3.19 -1.99 5.71
N PRO A 118 4.51 -2.16 5.46
CA PRO A 118 5.44 -2.40 6.56
C PRO A 118 5.52 -1.24 7.55
N ILE A 119 5.44 0.01 7.10
CA ILE A 119 5.43 1.17 8.00
C ILE A 119 4.18 1.16 8.87
N THR A 120 3.01 0.89 8.29
CA THR A 120 1.74 0.82 9.03
C THR A 120 1.77 -0.30 10.06
N LEU A 121 2.27 -1.47 9.69
CA LEU A 121 2.42 -2.60 10.61
C LEU A 121 3.37 -2.26 11.77
N PHE A 122 4.46 -1.56 11.48
CA PHE A 122 5.45 -1.20 12.48
C PHE A 122 4.87 -0.20 13.49
N ILE A 123 4.16 0.82 13.02
CA ILE A 123 3.49 1.80 13.88
C ILE A 123 2.43 1.11 14.75
N THR A 124 1.62 0.24 14.18
CA THR A 124 0.60 -0.52 14.91
C THR A 124 1.25 -1.39 15.98
N ALA A 125 2.36 -2.06 15.66
CA ALA A 125 3.09 -2.88 16.61
C ALA A 125 3.60 -2.06 17.81
N ILE A 126 4.14 -0.88 17.55
CA ILE A 126 4.61 0.02 18.61
C ILE A 126 3.46 0.42 19.53
N LEU A 127 2.29 0.74 18.98
CA LEU A 127 1.12 1.07 19.76
C LEU A 127 0.70 -0.08 20.68
N PHE A 128 0.69 -1.32 20.18
CA PHE A 128 0.39 -2.49 20.98
C PHE A 128 1.41 -2.69 22.10
N LEU A 129 2.69 -2.48 21.83
CA LEU A 129 3.74 -2.61 22.84
C LEU A 129 3.64 -1.55 23.92
N VAL A 130 3.38 -0.30 23.56
CA VAL A 130 3.19 0.80 24.51
C VAL A 130 1.98 0.51 25.40
N PHE A 131 0.88 0.07 24.79
CA PHE A 131 -0.32 -0.26 25.55
C PHE A 131 -0.11 -1.45 26.50
N SER A 132 0.60 -2.48 26.03
CA SER A 132 0.99 -3.62 26.86
C SER A 132 1.83 -3.17 28.06
N PHE A 133 2.80 -2.28 27.81
CA PHE A 133 3.66 -1.77 28.88
C PHE A 133 2.86 -0.98 29.92
N THR A 134 1.89 -0.17 29.51
CA THR A 134 1.03 0.54 30.46
C THR A 134 0.23 -0.41 31.33
N LEU A 135 -0.25 -1.52 30.79
CA LEU A 135 -0.98 -2.53 31.57
C LEU A 135 -0.08 -3.21 32.63
N PHE A 136 1.20 -3.42 32.31
CA PHE A 136 2.15 -3.98 33.29
C PHE A 136 2.45 -3.02 34.44
N LEU A 137 2.41 -1.71 34.18
CA LEU A 137 2.64 -0.71 35.21
C LEU A 137 1.44 -0.48 36.13
N MET A 138 0.28 -0.92 35.73
CA MET A 138 -0.94 -0.86 36.54
C MET A 138 -0.99 -2.04 37.48
#